data_330cd0b23f6d3caeab50e8b2cdc2d3ba
#
_entry.id   330cd0b23f6d3caeab50e8b2cdc2d3ba
#
_cell.length_a   1.000
_cell.length_b   1.000
_cell.length_c   1.000
_cell.angle_alpha   90.00
_cell.angle_beta   90.00
_cell.angle_gamma   90.00
#
_symmetry.space_group_name_H-M   'P 1'
#
loop_
_entity.id
_entity.type
_entity.pdbx_description
1 polymer ?
#
loop_
_entity_poly.entity_id
_entity_poly.type
_entity_poly.pdbx_seq_one_letter_code
_entity_poly.pdbx_strand_id
1 'polypeptide(L)'
;MHNNEEILKEGSKAFKLIKRLRKHASICFNEGDFKFEAVMSNISALENLFKPYALELEKIEEERKQHELRLKQICAEEGHIGEWKEDHYEIKDWMGDLSDRQYVSIPRVRWIRTCTRCGEQEVSETEPEEVKKLRKRKEIEEMEEKLKKMKSEL
;
A
#
# COMPACT_ATOMS: atom_id res chain seq x y z
N MET A 1 -8.13 17.56 8.52
CA MET A 1 -8.75 16.22 8.35
C MET A 1 -7.98 15.08 9.04
N HIS A 2 -6.64 15.13 9.19
CA HIS A 2 -5.87 14.07 9.89
C HIS A 2 -6.24 13.84 11.36
N ASN A 3 -6.70 14.89 12.07
CA ASN A 3 -6.97 14.79 13.50
C ASN A 3 -8.14 13.84 13.86
N ASN A 4 -9.19 13.79 13.02
CA ASN A 4 -10.36 12.97 13.32
C ASN A 4 -10.09 11.45 13.19
N GLU A 5 -9.31 11.03 12.19
CA GLU A 5 -8.97 9.62 12.00
C GLU A 5 -8.05 9.10 13.12
N GLU A 6 -7.16 9.93 13.61
CA GLU A 6 -6.28 9.59 14.72
C GLU A 6 -7.09 9.42 16.03
N ILE A 7 -8.04 10.29 16.28
CA ILE A 7 -8.98 10.19 17.41
C ILE A 7 -9.78 8.87 17.33
N LEU A 8 -10.29 8.51 16.15
CA LEU A 8 -11.02 7.26 15.95
C LEU A 8 -10.13 6.03 16.19
N LYS A 9 -8.88 6.06 15.75
CA LYS A 9 -7.91 4.98 15.99
C LYS A 9 -7.61 4.80 17.48
N GLU A 10 -7.38 5.88 18.19
CA GLU A 10 -7.13 5.82 19.64
C GLU A 10 -8.37 5.37 20.41
N GLY A 11 -9.55 5.85 20.05
CA GLY A 11 -10.83 5.40 20.61
C GLY A 11 -11.08 3.91 20.37
N SER A 12 -10.76 3.39 19.18
CA SER A 12 -10.87 1.97 18.85
C SER A 12 -9.86 1.11 19.64
N LYS A 13 -8.64 1.60 19.84
CA LYS A 13 -7.64 0.92 20.70
C LYS A 13 -8.14 0.84 22.14
N ALA A 14 -8.67 1.95 22.68
CA ALA A 14 -9.26 1.99 24.02
C ALA A 14 -10.38 0.96 24.16
N PHE A 15 -11.28 0.87 23.19
CA PHE A 15 -12.36 -0.11 23.17
C PHE A 15 -11.86 -1.56 23.21
N LYS A 16 -10.81 -1.89 22.45
CA LYS A 16 -10.18 -3.22 22.46
C LYS A 16 -9.56 -3.55 23.84
N LEU A 17 -8.94 -2.55 24.49
CA LEU A 17 -8.38 -2.72 25.84
C LEU A 17 -9.48 -2.95 26.87
N ILE A 18 -10.59 -2.21 26.82
CA ILE A 18 -11.73 -2.36 27.70
C ILE A 18 -12.34 -3.77 27.58
N LYS A 19 -12.48 -4.29 26.35
CA LYS A 19 -12.91 -5.70 26.14
C LYS A 19 -11.97 -6.72 26.79
N ARG A 20 -10.66 -6.49 26.76
CA ARG A 20 -9.67 -7.35 27.45
C ARG A 20 -9.84 -7.25 28.96
N LEU A 21 -10.01 -6.03 29.51
CA LEU A 21 -10.26 -5.82 30.93
C LEU A 21 -11.52 -6.56 31.41
N ARG A 22 -12.62 -6.51 30.62
CA ARG A 22 -13.83 -7.27 30.89
C ARG A 22 -13.55 -8.77 31.07
N LYS A 23 -12.82 -9.35 30.12
CA LYS A 23 -12.42 -10.75 30.14
C LYS A 23 -11.58 -11.08 31.38
N HIS A 24 -10.64 -10.22 31.76
CA HIS A 24 -9.82 -10.43 32.96
C HIS A 24 -10.63 -10.28 34.24
N ALA A 25 -11.52 -9.28 34.32
CA ALA A 25 -12.39 -9.14 35.48
C ALA A 25 -13.27 -10.36 35.68
N SER A 26 -13.83 -10.96 34.64
CA SER A 26 -14.62 -12.20 34.72
C SER A 26 -13.82 -13.43 35.18
N ILE A 27 -12.49 -13.41 35.04
CA ILE A 27 -11.62 -14.50 35.52
C ILE A 27 -11.20 -14.27 36.98
N CYS A 28 -10.97 -13.02 37.38
CA CYS A 28 -10.37 -12.67 38.67
C CYS A 28 -11.41 -12.51 39.80
N PHE A 29 -12.67 -12.30 39.46
CA PHE A 29 -13.73 -12.06 40.45
C PHE A 29 -14.83 -13.11 40.34
N ASN A 30 -15.41 -13.51 41.47
CA ASN A 30 -16.58 -14.39 41.49
C ASN A 30 -17.86 -13.61 41.16
N GLU A 31 -18.72 -14.20 40.34
CA GLU A 31 -20.05 -13.65 40.09
C GLU A 31 -20.84 -13.59 41.40
N GLY A 32 -21.49 -12.43 41.62
CA GLY A 32 -22.24 -12.18 42.87
C GLY A 32 -21.45 -11.43 43.97
N ASP A 33 -20.16 -11.16 43.77
CA ASP A 33 -19.43 -10.23 44.62
C ASP A 33 -19.82 -8.78 44.27
N PHE A 34 -20.18 -8.00 45.25
CA PHE A 34 -20.51 -6.58 45.08
C PHE A 34 -19.40 -5.80 44.33
N LYS A 35 -18.14 -6.15 44.60
CA LYS A 35 -16.99 -5.54 43.88
C LYS A 35 -16.96 -5.92 42.41
N PHE A 36 -17.32 -7.17 42.08
CA PHE A 36 -17.41 -7.63 40.69
C PHE A 36 -18.48 -6.86 39.93
N GLU A 37 -19.67 -6.71 40.48
CA GLU A 37 -20.77 -5.98 39.84
C GLU A 37 -20.42 -4.51 39.59
N ALA A 38 -19.79 -3.85 40.58
CA ALA A 38 -19.34 -2.47 40.46
C ALA A 38 -18.27 -2.32 39.35
N VAL A 39 -17.29 -3.24 39.30
CA VAL A 39 -16.26 -3.23 38.25
C VAL A 39 -16.88 -3.48 36.87
N MET A 40 -17.78 -4.44 36.74
CA MET A 40 -18.45 -4.75 35.46
C MET A 40 -19.37 -3.63 34.99
N SER A 41 -20.02 -2.94 35.90
CA SER A 41 -20.82 -1.74 35.58
C SER A 41 -19.94 -0.62 34.99
N ASN A 42 -18.79 -0.34 35.62
CA ASN A 42 -17.85 0.66 35.12
C ASN A 42 -17.25 0.26 33.77
N ILE A 43 -16.90 -1.01 33.60
CA ILE A 43 -16.43 -1.52 32.31
C ILE A 43 -17.49 -1.36 31.23
N SER A 44 -18.77 -1.65 31.55
CA SER A 44 -19.88 -1.49 30.61
C SER A 44 -20.09 -0.01 30.21
N ALA A 45 -19.97 0.90 31.17
CA ALA A 45 -20.03 2.33 30.87
C ALA A 45 -18.92 2.81 29.93
N LEU A 46 -17.68 2.32 30.17
CA LEU A 46 -16.55 2.61 29.30
C LEU A 46 -16.72 1.98 27.90
N GLU A 47 -17.21 0.74 27.82
CA GLU A 47 -17.52 0.11 26.51
C GLU A 47 -18.53 0.94 25.73
N ASN A 48 -19.60 1.41 26.36
CA ASN A 48 -20.61 2.23 25.70
C ASN A 48 -20.03 3.58 25.21
N LEU A 49 -19.09 4.16 25.97
CA LEU A 49 -18.42 5.41 25.59
C LEU A 49 -17.51 5.23 24.37
N PHE A 50 -16.74 4.12 24.29
CA PHE A 50 -15.74 3.92 23.25
C PHE A 50 -16.21 3.09 22.05
N LYS A 51 -17.32 2.36 22.16
CA LYS A 51 -17.91 1.58 21.08
C LYS A 51 -18.18 2.38 19.80
N PRO A 52 -18.72 3.61 19.84
CA PRO A 52 -18.95 4.40 18.63
C PRO A 52 -17.68 4.65 17.80
N TYR A 53 -16.55 4.90 18.46
CA TYR A 53 -15.28 5.12 17.78
C TYR A 53 -14.80 3.88 17.02
N ALA A 54 -14.98 2.69 17.60
CA ALA A 54 -14.62 1.45 16.95
C ALA A 54 -15.52 1.16 15.73
N LEU A 55 -16.82 1.38 15.85
CA LEU A 55 -17.78 1.18 14.76
C LEU A 55 -17.56 2.15 13.60
N GLU A 56 -17.28 3.41 13.91
CA GLU A 56 -17.02 4.41 12.86
C GLU A 56 -15.70 4.12 12.13
N LEU A 57 -14.65 3.72 12.85
CA LEU A 57 -13.40 3.31 12.22
C LEU A 57 -13.59 2.10 11.31
N GLU A 58 -14.32 1.08 11.77
CA GLU A 58 -14.62 -0.11 10.97
C GLU A 58 -15.39 0.23 9.70
N LYS A 59 -16.33 1.15 9.77
CA LYS A 59 -17.08 1.65 8.61
C LYS A 59 -16.16 2.34 7.61
N ILE A 60 -15.28 3.23 8.06
CA ILE A 60 -14.32 3.93 7.19
C ILE A 60 -13.36 2.94 6.53
N GLU A 61 -12.88 1.94 7.27
CA GLU A 61 -12.01 0.89 6.71
C GLU A 61 -12.72 0.06 5.65
N GLU A 62 -14.00 -0.27 5.85
CA GLU A 62 -14.79 -0.99 4.86
C GLU A 62 -15.06 -0.16 3.61
N GLU A 63 -15.40 1.12 3.75
CA GLU A 63 -15.57 2.04 2.62
C GLU A 63 -14.27 2.18 1.80
N ARG A 64 -13.11 2.24 2.46
CA ARG A 64 -11.81 2.24 1.79
C ARG A 64 -11.54 0.97 1.00
N LYS A 65 -11.84 -0.19 1.57
CA LYS A 65 -11.70 -1.48 0.88
C LYS A 65 -12.60 -1.55 -0.36
N GLN A 66 -13.85 -1.13 -0.22
CA GLN A 66 -14.79 -1.10 -1.35
C GLN A 66 -14.32 -0.15 -2.45
N HIS A 67 -13.79 1.01 -2.08
CA HIS A 67 -13.21 1.95 -3.04
C HIS A 67 -11.99 1.35 -3.75
N GLU A 68 -11.08 0.71 -3.03
CA GLU A 68 -9.90 0.04 -3.60
C GLU A 68 -10.30 -1.06 -4.58
N LEU A 69 -11.28 -1.90 -4.22
CA LEU A 69 -11.81 -2.94 -5.10
C LEU A 69 -12.39 -2.37 -6.40
N ARG A 70 -13.15 -1.27 -6.32
CA ARG A 70 -13.66 -0.58 -7.51
C ARG A 70 -12.54 -0.08 -8.42
N LEU A 71 -11.49 0.53 -7.85
CA LEU A 71 -10.36 0.99 -8.64
C LEU A 71 -9.64 -0.16 -9.33
N LYS A 72 -9.48 -1.31 -8.66
CA LYS A 72 -8.91 -2.52 -9.27
C LYS A 72 -9.79 -3.06 -10.40
N GLN A 73 -11.09 -3.07 -10.25
CA GLN A 73 -12.02 -3.46 -11.31
C GLN A 73 -11.88 -2.56 -12.55
N ILE A 74 -11.89 -1.24 -12.37
CA ILE A 74 -11.70 -0.29 -13.46
C ILE A 74 -10.37 -0.53 -14.16
N CYS A 75 -9.29 -0.78 -13.40
CA CYS A 75 -7.99 -1.08 -14.00
C CYS A 75 -7.96 -2.41 -14.74
N ALA A 76 -8.73 -3.41 -14.32
CA ALA A 76 -8.84 -4.68 -15.04
C ALA A 76 -9.58 -4.51 -16.39
N GLU A 77 -10.52 -3.60 -16.48
CA GLU A 77 -11.31 -3.33 -17.71
C GLU A 77 -10.60 -2.37 -18.65
N GLU A 78 -10.04 -1.28 -18.13
CA GLU A 78 -9.46 -0.18 -18.92
C GLU A 78 -7.93 -0.25 -19.05
N GLY A 79 -7.28 -1.10 -18.26
CA GLY A 79 -5.83 -1.17 -18.11
C GLY A 79 -5.27 -0.23 -17.04
N HIS A 80 -4.03 -0.51 -16.64
CA HIS A 80 -3.32 0.31 -15.67
C HIS A 80 -2.78 1.58 -16.29
N ILE A 81 -2.83 2.68 -15.54
CA ILE A 81 -2.28 3.98 -15.93
C ILE A 81 -1.09 4.34 -15.05
N GLY A 82 -0.01 4.79 -15.68
CA GLY A 82 1.21 5.19 -14.99
C GLY A 82 2.39 5.21 -15.92
N GLU A 83 3.48 5.79 -15.46
CA GLU A 83 4.71 5.84 -16.23
C GLU A 83 5.58 4.64 -15.91
N TRP A 84 6.16 4.03 -16.95
CA TRP A 84 7.17 3.01 -16.78
C TRP A 84 8.50 3.66 -16.39
N LYS A 85 9.12 3.10 -15.34
CA LYS A 85 10.44 3.50 -14.86
C LYS A 85 11.39 2.33 -14.94
N GLU A 86 12.60 2.62 -15.38
CA GLU A 86 13.69 1.67 -15.38
C GLU A 86 14.18 1.46 -13.94
N ASP A 87 14.28 0.20 -13.52
CA ASP A 87 14.75 -0.22 -12.21
C ASP A 87 15.95 -1.16 -12.36
N HIS A 88 17.08 -0.72 -11.85
CA HIS A 88 18.34 -1.47 -11.86
C HIS A 88 18.46 -2.26 -10.56
N TYR A 89 18.60 -3.57 -10.66
CA TYR A 89 18.75 -4.44 -9.51
C TYR A 89 19.84 -5.48 -9.75
N GLU A 90 20.32 -6.09 -8.70
CA GLU A 90 21.33 -7.12 -8.75
C GLU A 90 20.78 -8.46 -8.31
N ILE A 91 21.04 -9.49 -9.11
CA ILE A 91 20.80 -10.88 -8.72
C ILE A 91 22.11 -11.46 -8.23
N LYS A 92 22.09 -12.05 -7.05
CA LYS A 92 23.22 -12.84 -6.54
C LYS A 92 23.06 -14.29 -7.00
N ASP A 93 23.97 -14.73 -7.83
CA ASP A 93 23.97 -16.10 -8.34
C ASP A 93 25.31 -16.77 -8.07
N TRP A 94 25.30 -18.11 -8.02
CA TRP A 94 26.48 -18.90 -7.85
C TRP A 94 27.11 -19.20 -9.23
N MET A 95 28.35 -18.77 -9.41
CA MET A 95 29.12 -19.12 -10.60
C MET A 95 30.34 -19.97 -10.21
N GLY A 96 30.65 -20.97 -11.05
CA GLY A 96 31.77 -21.88 -10.88
C GLY A 96 31.35 -23.33 -10.58
N ASP A 97 32.35 -24.24 -10.62
CA ASP A 97 32.18 -25.65 -10.30
C ASP A 97 32.02 -25.87 -8.79
N LEU A 98 31.54 -27.05 -8.39
CA LEU A 98 31.26 -27.42 -6.99
C LEU A 98 32.42 -27.17 -6.02
N SER A 99 33.66 -27.15 -6.52
CA SER A 99 34.89 -26.92 -5.74
C SER A 99 35.30 -25.44 -5.63
N ASP A 100 34.77 -24.56 -6.49
CA ASP A 100 35.17 -23.13 -6.59
C ASP A 100 33.98 -22.20 -6.84
N ARG A 101 32.87 -22.45 -6.13
CA ARG A 101 31.68 -21.60 -6.23
C ARG A 101 31.91 -20.23 -5.60
N GLN A 102 31.77 -19.20 -6.43
CA GLN A 102 31.80 -17.82 -5.97
C GLN A 102 30.43 -17.15 -6.17
N TYR A 103 30.05 -16.30 -5.21
CA TYR A 103 28.88 -15.44 -5.31
C TYR A 103 29.20 -14.29 -6.26
N VAL A 104 28.50 -14.23 -7.38
CA VAL A 104 28.64 -13.13 -8.35
C VAL A 104 27.36 -12.31 -8.36
N SER A 105 27.53 -11.00 -8.29
CA SER A 105 26.43 -10.04 -8.45
C SER A 105 26.24 -9.75 -9.93
N ILE A 106 25.10 -10.14 -10.49
CA ILE A 106 24.76 -9.92 -11.89
C ILE A 106 23.79 -8.76 -11.99
N PRO A 107 24.20 -7.63 -12.61
CA PRO A 107 23.28 -6.51 -12.81
C PRO A 107 22.16 -6.90 -13.77
N ARG A 108 20.94 -6.53 -13.42
CA ARG A 108 19.73 -6.73 -14.20
C ARG A 108 18.96 -5.44 -14.29
N VAL A 109 18.17 -5.33 -15.33
CA VAL A 109 17.27 -4.20 -15.57
C VAL A 109 15.86 -4.73 -15.72
N ARG A 110 14.91 -4.10 -15.08
CA ARG A 110 13.50 -4.34 -15.25
C ARG A 110 12.75 -3.01 -15.34
N TRP A 111 11.57 -3.05 -15.86
CA TRP A 111 10.70 -1.89 -15.95
C TRP A 111 9.57 -2.04 -14.95
N ILE A 112 9.31 -0.99 -14.19
CA ILE A 112 8.26 -0.97 -13.18
C ILE A 112 7.30 0.17 -13.50
N ARG A 113 6.00 -0.15 -13.51
CA ARG A 113 4.93 0.83 -13.56
C ARG A 113 4.07 0.70 -12.31
N THR A 114 3.91 1.77 -11.56
CA THR A 114 2.94 1.83 -10.47
C THR A 114 1.69 2.54 -10.98
N CYS A 115 0.56 1.85 -10.95
CA CYS A 115 -0.71 2.41 -11.37
C CYS A 115 -1.11 3.57 -10.47
N THR A 116 -1.33 4.76 -11.04
CA THR A 116 -1.76 5.94 -10.28
C THR A 116 -3.20 5.86 -9.79
N ARG A 117 -4.01 4.94 -10.36
CA ARG A 117 -5.41 4.73 -9.99
C ARG A 117 -5.58 3.71 -8.85
N CYS A 118 -5.01 2.51 -9.00
CA CYS A 118 -5.20 1.41 -8.03
C CYS A 118 -3.97 1.10 -7.15
N GLY A 119 -2.80 1.71 -7.45
CA GLY A 119 -1.56 1.49 -6.73
C GLY A 119 -0.84 0.18 -7.04
N GLU A 120 -1.40 -0.69 -7.88
CA GLU A 120 -0.74 -1.95 -8.25
C GLU A 120 0.52 -1.70 -9.08
N GLN A 121 1.53 -2.55 -8.86
CA GLN A 121 2.77 -2.53 -9.61
C GLN A 121 2.74 -3.59 -10.71
N GLU A 122 3.07 -3.16 -11.92
CA GLU A 122 3.42 -4.05 -13.02
C GLU A 122 4.92 -4.06 -13.21
N VAL A 123 5.47 -5.23 -13.47
CA VAL A 123 6.90 -5.44 -13.69
C VAL A 123 7.09 -6.13 -15.02
N SER A 124 8.00 -5.60 -15.85
CA SER A 124 8.40 -6.21 -17.11
C SER A 124 9.92 -6.35 -17.15
N GLU A 125 10.42 -7.53 -17.47
CA GLU A 125 11.85 -7.77 -17.67
C GLU A 125 12.35 -7.28 -19.03
N THR A 126 11.43 -6.94 -19.93
CA THR A 126 11.73 -6.35 -21.24
C THR A 126 11.18 -4.95 -21.33
N GLU A 127 11.82 -4.12 -22.14
CA GLU A 127 11.34 -2.76 -22.38
C GLU A 127 9.91 -2.78 -22.96
N PRO A 128 8.93 -2.16 -22.27
CA PRO A 128 7.56 -2.11 -22.75
C PRO A 128 7.41 -1.36 -24.08
N GLU A 129 6.49 -1.81 -24.92
CA GLU A 129 6.26 -1.19 -26.24
C GLU A 129 5.85 0.30 -26.16
N GLU A 130 5.18 0.68 -25.07
CA GLU A 130 4.84 2.08 -24.80
C GLU A 130 6.08 2.95 -24.63
N VAL A 131 7.09 2.45 -23.91
CA VAL A 131 8.37 3.14 -23.69
C VAL A 131 9.14 3.25 -24.99
N LYS A 132 9.21 2.17 -25.77
CA LYS A 132 9.86 2.20 -27.09
C LYS A 132 9.23 3.22 -28.03
N LYS A 133 7.89 3.31 -28.03
CA LYS A 133 7.17 4.31 -28.84
C LYS A 133 7.46 5.74 -28.38
N LEU A 134 7.49 5.98 -27.06
CA LEU A 134 7.82 7.29 -26.51
C LEU A 134 9.27 7.70 -26.83
N ARG A 135 10.22 6.78 -26.74
CA ARG A 135 11.62 7.02 -27.09
C ARG A 135 11.75 7.43 -28.56
N LYS A 136 11.13 6.65 -29.47
CA LYS A 136 11.15 6.98 -30.91
C LYS A 136 10.52 8.34 -31.23
N ARG A 137 9.43 8.72 -30.54
CA ARG A 137 8.85 10.06 -30.72
C ARG A 137 9.80 11.15 -30.29
N LYS A 138 10.46 11.03 -29.17
CA LYS A 138 11.46 11.99 -28.68
C LYS A 138 12.63 12.13 -29.67
N GLU A 139 13.14 11.02 -30.18
CA GLU A 139 14.21 11.02 -31.19
C GLU A 139 13.79 11.75 -32.45
N ILE A 140 12.55 11.57 -32.90
CA ILE A 140 12.01 12.30 -34.06
C ILE A 140 11.90 13.80 -33.76
N GLU A 141 11.35 14.18 -32.62
CA GLU A 141 11.23 15.57 -32.19
C GLU A 141 12.60 16.27 -32.09
N GLU A 142 13.59 15.58 -31.52
CA GLU A 142 14.97 16.09 -31.47
C GLU A 142 15.59 16.27 -32.85
N MET A 143 15.34 15.33 -33.77
CA MET A 143 15.83 15.46 -35.18
C MET A 143 15.14 16.61 -35.90
N GLU A 144 13.83 16.78 -35.72
CA GLU A 144 13.09 17.90 -36.30
C GLU A 144 13.58 19.25 -35.76
N GLU A 145 13.87 19.33 -34.46
CA GLU A 145 14.42 20.56 -33.88
C GLU A 145 15.82 20.88 -34.40
N LYS A 146 16.69 19.87 -34.56
CA LYS A 146 18.01 20.02 -35.18
C LYS A 146 17.91 20.50 -36.63
N LEU A 147 17.00 19.91 -37.40
CA LEU A 147 16.72 20.33 -38.80
C LEU A 147 16.22 21.78 -38.89
N LYS A 148 15.37 22.18 -37.92
CA LYS A 148 14.85 23.54 -37.86
C LYS A 148 15.94 24.56 -37.54
N LYS A 149 16.86 24.22 -36.64
CA LYS A 149 18.05 25.06 -36.37
C LYS A 149 18.97 25.20 -37.58
N MET A 150 19.30 24.10 -38.25
CA MET A 150 20.14 24.15 -39.46
C MET A 150 19.51 24.97 -40.59
N LYS A 151 18.17 24.92 -40.74
CA LYS A 151 17.48 25.75 -41.73
C LYS A 151 17.44 27.24 -41.39
N SER A 152 17.55 27.61 -40.13
CA SER A 152 17.58 28.99 -39.67
C SER A 152 18.97 29.63 -39.73
N GLU A 153 20.02 28.82 -39.90
CA GLU A 153 21.42 29.25 -40.04
C GLU A 153 21.90 29.37 -41.50
N LEU A 154 21.06 28.97 -42.44
CA LEU A 154 21.23 29.14 -43.90
C LEU A 154 20.48 30.35 -44.42
#